data_1e839588763a579420e5d02dad57b83c
#
_entry.id   1e839588763a579420e5d02dad57b83c
#
_cell.length_a   1.000
_cell.length_b   1.000
_cell.length_c   1.000
_cell.angle_alpha   90.00
_cell.angle_beta   90.00
_cell.angle_gamma   90.00
#
_symmetry.space_group_name_H-M   'P 1'
#
loop_
_entity.id
_entity.type
_entity.pdbx_description
1 polymer ?
#
loop_
_entity_poly.entity_id
_entity_poly.type
_entity_poly.pdbx_seq_one_letter_code
_entity_poly.pdbx_strand_id
1 'polypeptide(L)'
;LVQQRIVYCNPPASYETVGQRVRLPHKVLEEKMGTCLDLALLYASCLEAVGLHPLLFFTKEHAFCGCWLENETFADCCVDDVSAVEKRIAENAEEMLLVECTDFVDGCTHDFERFDHAMKHGKDHIINTQDFICVIDVQRSRGSGIRPVPLRPEQSFSGAQLAENDLNLKSISAPSELNSSLLGKVAEGDGQPVTKLRIWERKLLDFSLRNSLLNFRVTKNTMQLMTADLAKLEDELASGSDFRIMEIPAEWTGSARDAKIFAIENDKDLVTNIAETEFKNKRIRTFLSETDLDSALKNLYRSAKVSMEENGSNTLFLALGLLRWYESDLSEKPRYAPLVLIPIDIVRNTRNKGYIIRSRQEETQINVTLLEYLRQDHGISITGLDPLPIDEHGIDLPLVYNTIRQAIIDKKRWNIEEYAFIGLFSFSQFVMWNDLRNRSEEIKQNKVVSSLIEGKLTYTPEDISITPENIDTNLDMENMAVPMSADSSQLAAVAAAGSGQS
;
A
#
# COMPACT_ATOMS: atom_id res chain seq x y z
N LEU A 1 29.51 -5.06 9.55
CA LEU A 1 30.44 -5.01 8.41
C LEU A 1 31.81 -4.43 8.80
N VAL A 2 31.90 -3.33 9.51
CA VAL A 2 33.17 -2.69 9.91
C VAL A 2 34.16 -3.67 10.54
N GLN A 3 33.72 -4.52 11.47
CA GLN A 3 34.55 -5.54 12.12
C GLN A 3 35.10 -6.59 11.16
N GLN A 4 34.48 -6.76 9.99
CA GLN A 4 34.92 -7.72 8.97
C GLN A 4 36.12 -7.22 8.17
N ARG A 5 36.50 -5.93 8.26
CA ARG A 5 37.62 -5.32 7.56
C ARG A 5 37.64 -5.62 6.06
N ILE A 6 36.48 -5.36 5.42
CA ILE A 6 36.32 -5.57 3.99
C ILE A 6 36.96 -4.39 3.26
N VAL A 7 37.75 -4.68 2.23
CA VAL A 7 38.40 -3.66 1.40
C VAL A 7 37.53 -3.37 0.17
N TYR A 8 37.31 -2.10 -0.09
CA TYR A 8 36.65 -1.69 -1.34
C TYR A 8 37.57 -1.88 -2.54
N CYS A 9 37.03 -2.52 -3.57
CA CYS A 9 37.75 -2.66 -4.83
C CYS A 9 36.94 -2.10 -5.98
N ASN A 10 37.48 -1.14 -6.69
CA ASN A 10 36.93 -0.66 -7.93
C ASN A 10 37.06 -1.75 -9.01
N PRO A 11 35.96 -2.12 -9.67
CA PRO A 11 36.05 -3.02 -10.81
C PRO A 11 36.88 -2.33 -11.92
N PRO A 12 37.74 -3.07 -12.63
CA PRO A 12 38.45 -2.50 -13.76
C PRO A 12 37.46 -2.02 -14.82
N ALA A 13 37.67 -0.83 -15.36
CA ALA A 13 36.85 -0.28 -16.42
C ALA A 13 36.72 -1.27 -17.59
N SER A 14 35.51 -1.55 -18.04
CA SER A 14 35.19 -2.37 -19.21
C SER A 14 35.58 -3.85 -19.18
N TYR A 15 35.54 -4.48 -18.02
CA TYR A 15 35.79 -5.92 -17.95
C TYR A 15 34.69 -6.78 -18.58
N GLU A 16 33.48 -6.28 -18.62
CA GLU A 16 32.33 -6.95 -19.24
C GLU A 16 31.57 -5.96 -20.14
N THR A 17 31.28 -6.34 -21.34
CA THR A 17 30.54 -5.51 -22.30
C THR A 17 29.03 -5.47 -21.98
N VAL A 18 28.55 -6.43 -21.20
CA VAL A 18 27.15 -6.53 -20.78
C VAL A 18 27.11 -7.11 -19.36
N GLY A 19 26.68 -6.28 -18.40
CA GLY A 19 26.51 -6.67 -17.00
C GLY A 19 27.76 -6.53 -16.14
N GLN A 20 27.62 -6.79 -14.85
CA GLN A 20 28.71 -6.77 -13.86
C GLN A 20 28.74 -8.10 -13.12
N ARG A 21 29.95 -8.67 -12.94
CA ARG A 21 30.11 -9.84 -12.10
C ARG A 21 29.84 -9.49 -10.63
N VAL A 22 28.96 -10.25 -10.02
CA VAL A 22 28.56 -10.08 -8.61
C VAL A 22 29.18 -11.20 -7.77
N ARG A 23 29.77 -10.83 -6.64
CA ARG A 23 30.20 -11.78 -5.59
C ARG A 23 29.05 -12.09 -4.68
N LEU A 24 28.87 -13.37 -4.38
CA LEU A 24 27.89 -13.77 -3.36
C LEU A 24 28.35 -13.30 -1.97
N PRO A 25 27.43 -13.01 -1.03
CA PRO A 25 27.77 -12.48 0.30
C PRO A 25 28.85 -13.29 1.05
N HIS A 26 28.79 -14.61 1.00
CA HIS A 26 29.81 -15.46 1.64
C HIS A 26 31.21 -15.28 1.02
N LYS A 27 31.29 -15.06 -0.30
CA LYS A 27 32.57 -14.79 -0.98
C LYS A 27 33.17 -13.43 -0.59
N VAL A 28 32.34 -12.42 -0.45
CA VAL A 28 32.77 -11.10 0.06
C VAL A 28 33.37 -11.24 1.46
N LEU A 29 32.74 -12.05 2.32
CA LEU A 29 33.23 -12.30 3.68
C LEU A 29 34.50 -13.15 3.73
N GLU A 30 34.66 -14.13 2.83
CA GLU A 30 35.89 -14.93 2.71
C GLU A 30 37.06 -14.12 2.14
N GLU A 31 36.85 -13.47 1.03
CA GLU A 31 37.89 -12.75 0.27
C GLU A 31 38.23 -11.37 0.88
N LYS A 32 37.38 -10.90 1.82
CA LYS A 32 37.50 -9.58 2.47
C LYS A 32 37.60 -8.43 1.46
N MET A 33 36.91 -8.55 0.33
CA MET A 33 36.86 -7.52 -0.70
C MET A 33 35.51 -7.51 -1.41
N GLY A 34 35.11 -6.33 -1.88
CA GLY A 34 33.87 -6.15 -2.65
C GLY A 34 33.77 -4.81 -3.35
N THR A 35 32.96 -4.79 -4.41
CA THR A 35 32.54 -3.57 -5.09
C THR A 35 31.37 -2.92 -4.34
N CYS A 36 30.92 -1.73 -4.75
CA CYS A 36 29.73 -1.09 -4.18
C CYS A 36 28.49 -2.02 -4.25
N LEU A 37 28.29 -2.69 -5.40
CA LEU A 37 27.19 -3.64 -5.58
C LEU A 37 27.32 -4.86 -4.66
N ASP A 38 28.53 -5.44 -4.54
CA ASP A 38 28.77 -6.58 -3.65
C ASP A 38 28.48 -6.22 -2.19
N LEU A 39 28.87 -5.03 -1.74
CA LEU A 39 28.63 -4.50 -0.40
C LEU A 39 27.16 -4.21 -0.15
N ALA A 40 26.46 -3.60 -1.12
CA ALA A 40 25.04 -3.34 -1.03
C ALA A 40 24.24 -4.65 -0.90
N LEU A 41 24.57 -5.67 -1.70
CA LEU A 41 23.94 -7.00 -1.63
C LEU A 41 24.24 -7.72 -0.32
N LEU A 42 25.47 -7.63 0.20
CA LEU A 42 25.84 -8.18 1.50
C LEU A 42 25.04 -7.52 2.61
N TYR A 43 24.95 -6.18 2.59
CA TYR A 43 24.23 -5.41 3.59
C TYR A 43 22.72 -5.73 3.53
N ALA A 44 22.13 -5.74 2.33
CA ALA A 44 20.73 -6.13 2.13
C ALA A 44 20.43 -7.55 2.64
N SER A 45 21.35 -8.50 2.39
CA SER A 45 21.20 -9.87 2.89
C SER A 45 21.21 -9.93 4.43
N CYS A 46 22.04 -9.11 5.09
CA CYS A 46 22.04 -9.00 6.55
C CYS A 46 20.74 -8.40 7.08
N LEU A 47 20.20 -7.36 6.43
CA LEU A 47 18.93 -6.75 6.80
C LEU A 47 17.78 -7.74 6.65
N GLU A 48 17.71 -8.47 5.52
CA GLU A 48 16.69 -9.50 5.28
C GLU A 48 16.79 -10.63 6.34
N ALA A 49 18.00 -11.02 6.73
CA ALA A 49 18.22 -12.07 7.74
C ALA A 49 17.74 -11.68 9.14
N VAL A 50 17.73 -10.41 9.48
CA VAL A 50 17.20 -9.90 10.77
C VAL A 50 15.74 -9.46 10.69
N GLY A 51 15.06 -9.73 9.56
CA GLY A 51 13.63 -9.47 9.39
C GLY A 51 13.29 -8.04 8.98
N LEU A 52 14.27 -7.25 8.55
CA LEU A 52 14.04 -5.94 7.96
C LEU A 52 13.79 -6.05 6.44
N HIS A 53 13.23 -5.00 5.85
CA HIS A 53 12.82 -4.98 4.44
C HIS A 53 13.80 -4.17 3.59
N PRO A 54 14.85 -4.81 3.03
CA PRO A 54 15.89 -4.10 2.32
C PRO A 54 15.43 -3.58 0.95
N LEU A 55 16.06 -2.46 0.56
CA LEU A 55 15.95 -1.80 -0.72
C LEU A 55 17.34 -1.74 -1.37
N LEU A 56 17.44 -1.95 -2.67
CA LEU A 56 18.67 -1.82 -3.43
C LEU A 56 18.54 -0.66 -4.40
N PHE A 57 19.38 0.35 -4.24
CA PHE A 57 19.40 1.56 -5.06
C PHE A 57 20.49 1.47 -6.12
N PHE A 58 20.16 1.87 -7.33
CA PHE A 58 21.08 1.90 -8.46
C PHE A 58 21.12 3.29 -9.07
N THR A 59 22.33 3.79 -9.25
CA THR A 59 22.65 4.95 -10.06
C THR A 59 23.53 4.51 -11.24
N LYS A 60 23.87 5.39 -12.19
CA LYS A 60 24.65 5.02 -13.38
C LYS A 60 26.00 4.35 -13.07
N GLU A 61 26.63 4.73 -11.98
CA GLU A 61 27.98 4.26 -11.65
C GLU A 61 28.09 3.65 -10.24
N HIS A 62 26.96 3.60 -9.49
CA HIS A 62 27.00 3.22 -8.09
C HIS A 62 25.77 2.42 -7.66
N ALA A 63 25.94 1.62 -6.60
CA ALA A 63 24.86 0.90 -5.95
C ALA A 63 25.03 0.97 -4.43
N PHE A 64 23.93 1.22 -3.73
CA PHE A 64 23.88 1.29 -2.27
C PHE A 64 22.60 0.66 -1.73
N CYS A 65 22.47 0.57 -0.42
CA CYS A 65 21.35 -0.12 0.23
C CYS A 65 20.49 0.86 1.00
N GLY A 66 19.25 0.44 1.25
CA GLY A 66 18.35 1.08 2.19
C GLY A 66 17.43 0.04 2.81
N CYS A 67 16.54 0.47 3.66
CA CYS A 67 15.46 -0.37 4.16
C CYS A 67 14.22 0.46 4.48
N TRP A 68 13.07 -0.19 4.39
CA TRP A 68 11.85 0.34 4.96
C TRP A 68 11.94 0.37 6.49
N LEU A 69 11.58 1.48 7.09
CA LEU A 69 11.47 1.61 8.54
C LEU A 69 10.13 1.08 9.06
N GLU A 70 9.20 0.86 8.16
CA GLU A 70 7.87 0.32 8.40
C GLU A 70 7.63 -0.92 7.53
N ASN A 71 6.59 -1.70 7.83
CA ASN A 71 6.22 -2.86 7.01
C ASN A 71 5.52 -2.43 5.71
N GLU A 72 6.25 -1.71 4.88
CA GLU A 72 5.84 -1.17 3.60
C GLU A 72 6.55 -1.85 2.43
N THR A 73 6.03 -1.70 1.22
CA THR A 73 6.70 -2.08 -0.03
C THR A 73 6.28 -1.14 -1.15
N PHE A 74 7.11 -1.01 -2.18
CA PHE A 74 6.69 -0.35 -3.41
C PHE A 74 5.59 -1.16 -4.13
N ALA A 75 4.86 -0.48 -5.00
CA ALA A 75 3.84 -1.11 -5.84
C ALA A 75 4.45 -2.11 -6.83
N ASP A 76 5.65 -1.81 -7.34
CA ASP A 76 6.41 -2.62 -8.30
C ASP A 76 7.72 -3.11 -7.67
N CYS A 77 8.27 -4.21 -8.20
CA CYS A 77 9.55 -4.76 -7.73
C CYS A 77 10.73 -3.82 -8.03
N CYS A 78 10.62 -3.05 -9.09
CA CYS A 78 11.61 -2.08 -9.54
C CYS A 78 10.90 -0.76 -9.85
N VAL A 79 11.36 0.32 -9.24
CA VAL A 79 10.81 1.67 -9.41
C VAL A 79 11.91 2.57 -9.96
N ASP A 80 11.64 3.18 -11.10
CA ASP A 80 12.55 4.07 -11.85
C ASP A 80 12.25 5.56 -11.64
N ASP A 81 11.19 5.88 -10.88
CA ASP A 81 10.82 7.25 -10.52
C ASP A 81 11.50 7.67 -9.21
N VAL A 82 12.50 8.54 -9.31
CA VAL A 82 13.23 9.07 -8.15
C VAL A 82 12.33 9.80 -7.16
N SER A 83 11.27 10.47 -7.64
CA SER A 83 10.35 11.22 -6.79
C SER A 83 9.59 10.32 -5.80
N ALA A 84 9.40 9.04 -6.15
CA ALA A 84 8.82 8.06 -5.25
C ALA A 84 9.73 7.77 -4.04
N VAL A 85 11.04 7.91 -4.21
CA VAL A 85 12.03 7.80 -3.13
C VAL A 85 12.14 9.11 -2.36
N GLU A 86 12.27 10.25 -3.08
CA GLU A 86 12.42 11.58 -2.47
C GLU A 86 11.30 11.90 -1.49
N LYS A 87 10.06 11.59 -1.86
CA LYS A 87 8.90 11.78 -0.97
C LYS A 87 9.00 11.02 0.34
N ARG A 88 9.61 9.83 0.33
CA ARG A 88 9.70 8.92 1.47
C ARG A 88 10.91 9.15 2.37
N ILE A 89 11.94 9.81 1.84
CA ILE A 89 13.13 10.20 2.60
C ILE A 89 13.06 11.65 3.10
N ALA A 90 12.03 12.39 2.69
CA ALA A 90 11.81 13.76 3.15
C ALA A 90 11.74 13.81 4.69
N GLU A 91 12.20 14.90 5.29
CA GLU A 91 12.26 15.08 6.74
C GLU A 91 10.91 14.86 7.45
N ASN A 92 9.81 14.97 6.70
CA ASN A 92 8.45 14.80 7.20
C ASN A 92 7.88 13.38 7.07
N ALA A 93 8.52 12.52 6.29
CA ALA A 93 8.02 11.17 6.02
C ALA A 93 8.85 10.12 6.75
N GLU A 94 10.18 10.14 6.59
CA GLU A 94 11.14 9.18 7.16
C GLU A 94 10.66 7.71 7.10
N GLU A 95 10.03 7.35 5.96
CA GLU A 95 9.47 6.00 5.78
C GLU A 95 10.56 4.98 5.44
N MET A 96 11.70 5.44 4.97
CA MET A 96 12.83 4.59 4.61
C MET A 96 14.17 5.21 4.98
N LEU A 97 15.14 4.34 5.23
CA LEU A 97 16.51 4.68 5.51
C LEU A 97 17.38 4.32 4.32
N LEU A 98 18.29 5.21 3.94
CA LEU A 98 19.29 5.00 2.89
C LEU A 98 20.66 4.93 3.53
N VAL A 99 21.49 4.00 3.08
CA VAL A 99 22.81 3.74 3.67
C VAL A 99 23.85 3.51 2.60
N GLU A 100 24.88 4.34 2.59
CA GLU A 100 26.05 4.14 1.75
C GLU A 100 26.94 3.03 2.31
N CYS A 101 26.98 1.89 1.62
CA CYS A 101 27.65 0.71 2.14
C CYS A 101 29.18 0.78 2.03
N THR A 102 29.72 1.63 1.18
CA THR A 102 31.17 1.84 1.05
C THR A 102 31.77 2.60 2.22
N ASP A 103 30.98 3.28 3.03
CA ASP A 103 31.45 3.93 4.26
C ASP A 103 31.81 2.93 5.37
N PHE A 104 31.47 1.65 5.22
CA PHE A 104 31.80 0.59 6.19
C PHE A 104 33.04 -0.22 5.86
N VAL A 105 33.81 0.14 4.83
CA VAL A 105 35.03 -0.57 4.44
C VAL A 105 36.24 -0.20 5.30
N ASP A 106 37.28 -1.03 5.24
CA ASP A 106 38.53 -0.76 5.92
C ASP A 106 39.22 0.47 5.35
N GLY A 107 39.78 1.33 6.19
CA GLY A 107 40.42 2.59 5.81
C GLY A 107 39.52 3.83 5.79
N CYS A 108 38.22 3.72 6.05
CA CYS A 108 37.36 4.88 6.27
C CYS A 108 37.64 5.52 7.65
N THR A 109 37.77 6.86 7.69
CA THR A 109 38.33 7.62 8.82
C THR A 109 37.32 7.99 9.95
N HIS A 110 36.06 7.62 9.83
CA HIS A 110 34.99 8.06 10.75
C HIS A 110 34.55 6.95 11.71
N ASP A 111 35.09 6.90 12.95
CA ASP A 111 34.87 5.74 13.82
C ASP A 111 33.55 5.72 14.60
N PHE A 112 33.01 6.84 15.06
CA PHE A 112 31.82 6.87 15.91
C PHE A 112 30.55 7.41 15.19
N GLU A 113 30.71 8.20 14.14
CA GLU A 113 29.61 8.79 13.37
C GLU A 113 29.43 8.12 12.00
N ARG A 114 30.02 6.94 11.78
CA ARG A 114 30.00 6.24 10.49
C ARG A 114 28.61 5.97 9.97
N PHE A 115 27.71 5.57 10.84
CA PHE A 115 26.36 5.23 10.42
C PHE A 115 25.59 6.48 10.00
N ASP A 116 25.67 7.55 10.78
CA ASP A 116 25.04 8.83 10.44
C ASP A 116 25.61 9.42 9.17
N HIS A 117 26.94 9.28 8.98
CA HIS A 117 27.60 9.68 7.74
C HIS A 117 27.14 8.85 6.54
N ALA A 118 27.05 7.53 6.67
CA ALA A 118 26.58 6.63 5.65
C ALA A 118 25.10 6.89 5.29
N MET A 119 24.27 7.25 6.26
CA MET A 119 22.89 7.66 6.01
C MET A 119 22.82 8.96 5.22
N LYS A 120 23.64 9.94 5.61
CA LYS A 120 23.69 11.23 4.91
C LYS A 120 24.15 11.04 3.47
N HIS A 121 25.24 10.29 3.24
CA HIS A 121 25.73 9.97 1.90
C HIS A 121 24.69 9.23 1.06
N GLY A 122 23.98 8.25 1.65
CA GLY A 122 22.90 7.55 0.96
C GLY A 122 21.78 8.51 0.52
N LYS A 123 21.39 9.48 1.35
CA LYS A 123 20.42 10.53 0.98
C LYS A 123 20.98 11.46 -0.09
N ASP A 124 22.27 11.85 -0.01
CA ASP A 124 22.89 12.74 -0.97
C ASP A 124 22.94 12.15 -2.39
N HIS A 125 23.07 10.83 -2.53
CA HIS A 125 22.97 10.14 -3.81
C HIS A 125 21.61 10.27 -4.49
N ILE A 126 20.54 10.48 -3.76
CA ILE A 126 19.21 10.68 -4.31
C ILE A 126 18.93 12.16 -4.57
N ILE A 127 19.21 13.04 -3.60
CA ILE A 127 18.84 14.47 -3.66
C ILE A 127 19.68 15.23 -4.68
N ASN A 128 20.95 14.89 -4.83
CA ASN A 128 21.91 15.68 -5.62
C ASN A 128 22.20 15.10 -7.01
N THR A 129 21.58 13.99 -7.42
CA THR A 129 21.99 13.26 -8.62
C THR A 129 20.87 13.10 -9.63
N GLN A 130 21.13 13.54 -10.88
CA GLN A 130 20.33 13.18 -12.07
C GLN A 130 20.63 11.77 -12.60
N ASP A 131 21.38 10.96 -11.85
CA ASP A 131 21.93 9.68 -12.29
C ASP A 131 21.21 8.48 -11.70
N PHE A 132 20.07 8.70 -11.04
CA PHE A 132 19.23 7.62 -10.53
C PHE A 132 18.72 6.74 -11.67
N ILE A 133 18.85 5.41 -11.50
CA ILE A 133 18.33 4.43 -12.47
C ILE A 133 17.06 3.79 -11.91
N CYS A 134 17.17 3.15 -10.75
CA CYS A 134 16.02 2.50 -10.12
C CYS A 134 16.30 2.10 -8.67
N VAL A 135 15.24 1.80 -7.94
CA VAL A 135 15.28 1.08 -6.68
C VAL A 135 14.58 -0.27 -6.82
N ILE A 136 15.19 -1.33 -6.30
CA ILE A 136 14.61 -2.67 -6.23
C ILE A 136 14.13 -2.92 -4.80
N ASP A 137 12.85 -3.21 -4.66
CA ASP A 137 12.25 -3.63 -3.40
C ASP A 137 12.36 -5.15 -3.26
N VAL A 138 13.20 -5.61 -2.33
CA VAL A 138 13.50 -7.03 -2.14
C VAL A 138 12.28 -7.78 -1.63
N GLN A 139 11.54 -7.23 -0.67
CA GLN A 139 10.34 -7.87 -0.13
C GLN A 139 9.26 -8.01 -1.21
N ARG A 140 9.02 -6.96 -1.99
CA ARG A 140 8.10 -6.98 -3.12
C ARG A 140 8.51 -8.01 -4.16
N SER A 141 9.81 -8.10 -4.45
CA SER A 141 10.37 -9.08 -5.37
C SER A 141 10.14 -10.54 -4.88
N ARG A 142 10.32 -10.80 -3.57
CA ARG A 142 10.01 -12.11 -2.96
C ARG A 142 8.53 -12.43 -3.11
N GLY A 143 7.65 -11.48 -2.80
CA GLY A 143 6.19 -11.62 -2.97
C GLY A 143 5.77 -11.85 -4.42
N SER A 144 6.53 -11.37 -5.39
CA SER A 144 6.31 -11.61 -6.83
C SER A 144 6.93 -12.91 -7.34
N GLY A 145 7.49 -13.75 -6.46
CA GLY A 145 8.04 -15.07 -6.81
C GLY A 145 9.50 -15.07 -7.23
N ILE A 146 10.21 -13.94 -7.15
CA ILE A 146 11.65 -13.87 -7.41
C ILE A 146 12.38 -14.48 -6.21
N ARG A 147 13.03 -15.62 -6.41
CA ARG A 147 13.70 -16.37 -5.36
C ARG A 147 15.20 -16.13 -5.36
N PRO A 148 15.87 -16.26 -4.18
CA PRO A 148 17.32 -16.25 -4.11
C PRO A 148 17.94 -17.33 -4.99
N VAL A 149 19.12 -17.09 -5.50
CA VAL A 149 19.89 -18.12 -6.20
C VAL A 149 20.22 -19.23 -5.21
N PRO A 150 19.85 -20.50 -5.49
CA PRO A 150 20.14 -21.59 -4.59
C PRO A 150 21.66 -21.81 -4.46
N LEU A 151 22.15 -22.03 -3.24
CA LEU A 151 23.52 -22.42 -2.99
C LEU A 151 23.77 -23.82 -3.55
N ARG A 152 24.91 -24.02 -4.23
CA ARG A 152 25.33 -25.37 -4.64
C ARG A 152 25.74 -26.17 -3.40
N PRO A 153 25.46 -27.49 -3.33
CA PRO A 153 25.78 -28.34 -2.17
C PRO A 153 27.25 -28.30 -1.74
N GLU A 154 28.17 -28.09 -2.68
CA GLU A 154 29.61 -27.96 -2.43
C GLU A 154 30.00 -26.64 -1.74
N GLN A 155 29.08 -25.70 -1.62
CA GLN A 155 29.26 -24.39 -0.99
C GLN A 155 28.49 -24.31 0.35
N SER A 156 28.02 -25.43 0.90
CA SER A 156 27.44 -25.43 2.24
C SER A 156 28.54 -25.09 3.24
N PHE A 157 28.53 -23.88 3.69
CA PHE A 157 29.33 -23.40 4.81
C PHE A 157 29.07 -24.33 6.01
N SER A 158 30.11 -24.93 6.55
CA SER A 158 30.05 -25.48 7.89
C SER A 158 30.00 -24.29 8.86
N GLY A 159 28.81 -23.73 9.01
CA GLY A 159 28.51 -22.62 9.90
C GLY A 159 28.70 -22.94 11.39
N ALA A 160 29.21 -24.14 11.71
CA ALA A 160 29.48 -24.58 13.06
C ALA A 160 30.79 -24.02 13.65
N GLN A 161 31.67 -23.41 12.85
CA GLN A 161 32.94 -22.90 13.36
C GLN A 161 33.01 -21.38 13.58
N LEU A 162 32.00 -20.63 13.16
CA LEU A 162 31.91 -19.19 13.46
C LEU A 162 31.08 -18.87 14.75
N ALA A 163 30.43 -19.87 15.33
CA ALA A 163 29.50 -19.65 16.44
C ALA A 163 30.12 -19.84 17.84
N GLU A 164 31.33 -20.38 17.99
CA GLU A 164 31.84 -20.69 19.32
C GLU A 164 32.91 -19.74 19.89
N ASN A 165 33.48 -18.82 19.11
CA ASN A 165 34.62 -18.08 19.65
C ASN A 165 34.40 -16.61 19.95
N ASP A 166 33.32 -15.93 19.62
CA ASP A 166 33.18 -14.50 19.93
C ASP A 166 31.74 -13.95 20.14
N LEU A 167 30.76 -14.80 20.42
CA LEU A 167 29.48 -14.33 20.88
C LEU A 167 29.44 -14.22 22.42
N ASN A 168 30.35 -13.48 23.02
CA ASN A 168 30.01 -12.70 24.20
C ASN A 168 29.04 -11.59 23.76
N LEU A 169 27.86 -11.98 23.29
CA LEU A 169 26.70 -11.12 23.32
C LEU A 169 26.40 -10.86 24.81
N LYS A 170 27.11 -9.90 25.40
CA LYS A 170 26.48 -9.09 26.44
C LYS A 170 25.11 -8.80 25.88
N SER A 171 24.09 -9.30 26.56
CA SER A 171 22.71 -8.93 26.33
C SER A 171 22.70 -7.43 26.03
N ILE A 172 22.57 -7.09 24.76
CA ILE A 172 22.14 -5.77 24.37
C ILE A 172 20.69 -5.78 24.83
N SER A 173 20.49 -5.30 26.07
CA SER A 173 19.19 -4.85 26.50
C SER A 173 18.70 -3.99 25.33
N ALA A 174 17.55 -4.36 24.77
CA ALA A 174 16.87 -3.54 23.80
C ALA A 174 16.97 -2.11 24.29
N PRO A 175 17.38 -1.14 23.47
CA PRO A 175 17.45 0.23 23.90
C PRO A 175 16.06 0.60 24.40
N SER A 176 15.93 0.72 25.71
CA SER A 176 14.68 1.06 26.39
C SER A 176 14.29 2.51 26.21
N GLU A 177 14.89 3.16 25.24
CA GLU A 177 14.51 4.48 24.77
C GLU A 177 14.84 4.53 23.28
N LEU A 178 13.86 4.18 22.44
CA LEU A 178 13.74 4.84 21.17
C LEU A 178 13.60 6.32 21.52
N ASN A 179 14.72 7.03 21.38
CA ASN A 179 14.79 8.44 21.69
C ASN A 179 13.63 9.14 21.00
N SER A 180 12.70 9.62 21.80
CA SER A 180 11.62 10.52 21.38
C SER A 180 12.14 11.78 20.68
N SER A 181 13.44 11.99 20.61
CA SER A 181 14.09 13.07 19.86
C SER A 181 14.10 12.85 18.35
N LEU A 182 13.94 11.61 17.85
CA LEU A 182 13.76 11.34 16.41
C LEU A 182 12.31 11.57 15.94
N LEU A 183 11.35 11.60 16.86
CA LEU A 183 9.95 11.93 16.59
C LEU A 183 9.64 13.44 16.72
N GLY A 184 10.62 14.26 17.06
CA GLY A 184 10.42 15.64 17.50
C GLY A 184 10.74 16.74 16.49
N LYS A 185 11.10 16.42 15.24
CA LYS A 185 11.37 17.45 14.22
C LYS A 185 10.71 17.11 12.90
N VAL A 186 9.41 17.18 12.90
CA VAL A 186 8.66 17.23 11.64
C VAL A 186 8.38 18.70 11.36
N ALA A 187 9.07 19.24 10.38
CA ALA A 187 8.99 20.63 10.00
C ALA A 187 7.72 20.93 9.20
N GLU A 188 7.27 22.05 9.48
CA GLU A 188 6.22 22.94 9.05
C GLU A 188 5.96 22.96 7.55
N GLY A 189 4.84 22.36 7.13
CA GLY A 189 4.13 22.75 5.88
C GLY A 189 2.82 23.48 6.17
N ASP A 190 2.48 23.78 7.45
CA ASP A 190 1.32 24.58 7.84
C ASP A 190 1.47 25.11 9.29
N GLY A 191 2.70 25.30 9.78
CA GLY A 191 2.95 25.99 11.07
C GLY A 191 2.44 25.27 12.33
N GLN A 192 2.02 24.00 12.25
CA GLN A 192 1.59 23.22 13.41
C GLN A 192 2.43 21.96 13.60
N PRO A 193 2.84 21.63 14.86
CA PRO A 193 3.60 20.41 15.13
C PRO A 193 2.79 19.18 14.71
N VAL A 194 3.42 18.27 13.96
CA VAL A 194 2.79 17.00 13.57
C VAL A 194 2.54 16.20 14.83
N THR A 195 1.28 16.06 15.18
CA THR A 195 0.86 15.24 16.32
C THR A 195 0.82 13.76 15.89
N LYS A 196 1.06 12.83 16.84
CA LYS A 196 0.88 11.39 16.59
C LYS A 196 -0.47 11.05 15.97
N LEU A 197 -1.49 11.84 16.28
CA LEU A 197 -2.82 11.72 15.70
C LEU A 197 -2.79 11.85 14.16
N ARG A 198 -2.09 12.84 13.61
CA ARG A 198 -1.95 13.02 12.16
C ARG A 198 -1.17 11.87 11.50
N ILE A 199 -0.18 11.31 12.20
CA ILE A 199 0.54 10.13 11.71
C ILE A 199 -0.43 8.94 11.64
N TRP A 200 -1.28 8.75 12.65
CA TRP A 200 -2.28 7.69 12.66
C TRP A 200 -3.35 7.88 11.58
N GLU A 201 -3.86 9.11 11.40
CA GLU A 201 -4.78 9.44 10.31
C GLU A 201 -4.20 9.06 8.95
N ARG A 202 -2.94 9.39 8.69
CA ARG A 202 -2.26 9.07 7.43
C ARG A 202 -2.09 7.55 7.23
N LYS A 203 -1.74 6.82 8.29
CA LYS A 203 -1.57 5.36 8.24
C LYS A 203 -2.90 4.62 8.04
N LEU A 204 -4.00 5.12 8.61
CA LEU A 204 -5.31 4.51 8.46
C LEU A 204 -5.83 4.54 7.02
N LEU A 205 -5.51 5.55 6.22
CA LEU A 205 -5.96 5.64 4.83
C LEU A 205 -5.13 4.79 3.85
N ASP A 206 -4.01 4.23 4.28
CA ASP A 206 -3.09 3.46 3.43
C ASP A 206 -2.79 4.16 2.10
N PHE A 207 -1.94 5.17 2.14
CA PHE A 207 -1.51 5.92 0.96
C PHE A 207 -0.44 5.20 0.12
N SER A 208 -0.17 3.93 0.43
CA SER A 208 0.74 3.14 -0.40
C SER A 208 0.11 2.84 -1.76
N LEU A 209 0.94 2.73 -2.79
CA LEU A 209 0.48 2.35 -4.13
C LEU A 209 0.09 0.87 -4.26
N ARG A 210 0.07 0.12 -3.15
CA ARG A 210 -0.58 -1.20 -3.06
C ARG A 210 -2.10 -1.07 -2.93
N ASN A 211 -2.56 0.06 -2.40
CA ASN A 211 -3.97 0.32 -2.24
C ASN A 211 -4.65 0.48 -3.61
N SER A 212 -5.63 -0.38 -3.90
CA SER A 212 -6.39 -0.35 -5.15
C SER A 212 -7.23 0.93 -5.30
N LEU A 213 -7.46 1.66 -4.21
CA LEU A 213 -8.13 2.97 -4.25
C LEU A 213 -7.23 4.08 -4.83
N LEU A 214 -5.91 3.91 -4.83
CA LEU A 214 -4.95 4.86 -5.41
C LEU A 214 -4.31 4.36 -6.70
N ASN A 215 -4.09 3.04 -6.79
CA ASN A 215 -3.42 2.41 -7.92
C ASN A 215 -4.18 1.15 -8.36
N PHE A 216 -5.35 1.40 -8.94
CA PHE A 216 -6.20 0.35 -9.50
C PHE A 216 -5.50 -0.34 -10.67
N ARG A 217 -5.51 -1.66 -10.67
CA ARG A 217 -4.95 -2.49 -11.73
C ARG A 217 -5.98 -3.51 -12.20
N VAL A 218 -6.05 -3.70 -13.48
CA VAL A 218 -6.88 -4.75 -14.07
C VAL A 218 -6.24 -6.10 -13.74
N THR A 219 -6.96 -6.94 -13.03
CA THR A 219 -6.54 -8.27 -12.58
C THR A 219 -7.60 -9.30 -12.97
N LYS A 220 -7.35 -10.58 -12.67
CA LYS A 220 -8.37 -11.64 -12.85
C LYS A 220 -9.63 -11.46 -11.97
N ASN A 221 -9.53 -10.61 -10.96
CA ASN A 221 -10.63 -10.27 -10.03
C ASN A 221 -11.25 -8.89 -10.33
N THR A 222 -11.00 -8.35 -11.51
CA THR A 222 -11.60 -7.11 -11.97
C THR A 222 -12.26 -7.32 -13.32
N MET A 223 -13.35 -6.62 -13.57
CA MET A 223 -14.13 -6.80 -14.79
C MET A 223 -14.57 -5.44 -15.31
N GLN A 224 -14.12 -5.11 -16.51
CA GLN A 224 -14.56 -3.92 -17.23
C GLN A 224 -15.92 -4.15 -17.89
N LEU A 225 -16.82 -3.20 -17.70
CA LEU A 225 -18.14 -3.20 -18.32
C LEU A 225 -18.16 -2.33 -19.57
N MET A 226 -18.90 -2.75 -20.59
CA MET A 226 -19.19 -1.96 -21.77
C MET A 226 -20.39 -1.06 -21.47
N THR A 227 -20.15 0.22 -21.31
CA THR A 227 -21.18 1.22 -21.02
C THR A 227 -21.08 2.37 -22.01
N ALA A 228 -22.22 2.90 -22.43
CA ALA A 228 -22.28 4.10 -23.26
C ALA A 228 -22.33 5.38 -22.42
N ASP A 229 -22.92 5.29 -21.22
CA ASP A 229 -23.20 6.42 -20.36
C ASP A 229 -23.18 5.96 -18.89
N LEU A 230 -22.22 6.47 -18.12
CA LEU A 230 -22.05 6.09 -16.73
C LEU A 230 -23.12 6.69 -15.82
N ALA A 231 -23.62 7.90 -16.14
CA ALA A 231 -24.67 8.54 -15.36
C ALA A 231 -25.98 7.73 -15.46
N LYS A 232 -26.38 7.35 -16.67
CA LYS A 232 -27.56 6.50 -16.84
C LYS A 232 -27.43 5.13 -16.16
N LEU A 233 -26.22 4.56 -16.10
CA LEU A 233 -26.00 3.31 -15.39
C LEU A 233 -26.18 3.50 -13.89
N GLU A 234 -25.69 4.60 -13.34
CA GLU A 234 -25.86 4.96 -11.94
C GLU A 234 -27.33 5.18 -11.60
N ASP A 235 -28.04 6.03 -12.36
CA ASP A 235 -29.47 6.33 -12.17
C ASP A 235 -30.32 5.05 -12.13
N GLU A 236 -30.08 4.14 -13.06
CA GLU A 236 -30.82 2.88 -13.14
C GLU A 236 -30.53 1.94 -11.97
N LEU A 237 -29.28 1.89 -11.50
CA LEU A 237 -28.91 1.11 -10.33
C LEU A 237 -29.45 1.75 -9.05
N ALA A 238 -29.44 3.07 -8.93
CA ALA A 238 -30.03 3.81 -7.83
C ALA A 238 -31.56 3.60 -7.76
N SER A 239 -32.24 3.51 -8.92
CA SER A 239 -33.66 3.15 -9.00
C SER A 239 -33.97 1.69 -8.66
N GLY A 240 -32.94 0.87 -8.38
CA GLY A 240 -33.10 -0.54 -8.03
C GLY A 240 -33.21 -1.49 -9.23
N SER A 241 -32.80 -1.05 -10.41
CA SER A 241 -32.75 -1.91 -11.60
C SER A 241 -31.64 -2.97 -11.50
N ASP A 242 -31.97 -4.19 -11.94
CA ASP A 242 -31.03 -5.30 -12.03
C ASP A 242 -30.46 -5.38 -13.45
N PHE A 243 -29.14 -5.63 -13.58
CA PHE A 243 -28.51 -5.83 -14.87
C PHE A 243 -27.87 -7.21 -14.98
N ARG A 244 -28.17 -7.90 -16.10
CA ARG A 244 -27.52 -9.16 -16.41
C ARG A 244 -26.15 -8.92 -17.03
N ILE A 245 -25.15 -9.58 -16.49
CA ILE A 245 -23.78 -9.53 -17.05
C ILE A 245 -23.70 -10.56 -18.19
N MET A 246 -23.12 -10.10 -19.29
CA MET A 246 -22.94 -10.88 -20.51
C MET A 246 -21.47 -10.85 -20.92
N GLU A 247 -21.05 -11.94 -21.56
CA GLU A 247 -19.75 -12.07 -22.22
C GLU A 247 -19.58 -11.10 -23.39
N ILE A 248 -18.36 -11.03 -23.92
CA ILE A 248 -18.03 -10.31 -25.14
C ILE A 248 -18.93 -10.79 -26.32
N PRO A 249 -19.36 -9.92 -27.24
CA PRO A 249 -20.17 -10.34 -28.40
C PRO A 249 -19.51 -11.47 -29.15
N ALA A 250 -20.30 -12.51 -29.53
CA ALA A 250 -19.78 -13.68 -30.21
C ALA A 250 -19.10 -13.34 -31.56
N GLU A 251 -19.52 -12.26 -32.19
CA GLU A 251 -18.95 -11.74 -33.43
C GLU A 251 -17.50 -11.28 -33.29
N TRP A 252 -17.05 -11.00 -32.05
CA TRP A 252 -15.71 -10.53 -31.69
C TRP A 252 -14.79 -11.66 -31.23
N THR A 253 -15.28 -12.88 -31.11
CA THR A 253 -14.55 -14.07 -30.66
C THR A 253 -14.03 -14.91 -31.83
N GLY A 254 -13.24 -14.39 -32.75
CA GLY A 254 -12.72 -15.13 -33.91
C GLY A 254 -11.18 -15.22 -33.95
N SER A 255 -10.64 -15.99 -34.90
CA SER A 255 -9.19 -16.21 -35.11
C SER A 255 -8.36 -14.96 -35.45
N ALA A 256 -8.97 -13.78 -35.52
CA ALA A 256 -8.33 -12.47 -35.65
C ALA A 256 -8.48 -11.64 -34.38
N ARG A 257 -8.47 -12.31 -33.22
CA ARG A 257 -8.77 -11.74 -31.90
C ARG A 257 -8.00 -10.46 -31.61
N ASP A 258 -6.67 -10.47 -31.82
CA ASP A 258 -5.82 -9.33 -31.44
C ASP A 258 -6.05 -8.09 -32.32
N ALA A 259 -6.20 -8.28 -33.62
CA ALA A 259 -6.46 -7.16 -34.53
C ALA A 259 -7.87 -6.58 -34.40
N LYS A 260 -8.87 -7.42 -34.04
CA LYS A 260 -10.24 -6.97 -33.79
C LYS A 260 -10.37 -6.28 -32.42
N ILE A 261 -9.73 -6.79 -31.37
CA ILE A 261 -9.71 -6.13 -30.04
C ILE A 261 -9.08 -4.74 -30.18
N PHE A 262 -7.96 -4.62 -30.88
CA PHE A 262 -7.33 -3.35 -31.16
C PHE A 262 -8.23 -2.39 -31.98
N ALA A 263 -8.97 -2.91 -32.97
CA ALA A 263 -9.93 -2.12 -33.74
C ALA A 263 -11.13 -1.68 -32.88
N ILE A 264 -11.60 -2.52 -31.95
CA ILE A 264 -12.73 -2.26 -31.06
C ILE A 264 -12.35 -1.25 -29.99
N GLU A 265 -11.17 -1.36 -29.40
CA GLU A 265 -10.65 -0.36 -28.44
C GLU A 265 -10.51 1.02 -29.08
N ASN A 266 -10.35 1.10 -30.39
CA ASN A 266 -10.26 2.35 -31.16
C ASN A 266 -11.58 2.77 -31.82
N ASP A 267 -12.59 1.90 -31.90
CA ASP A 267 -13.92 2.23 -32.45
C ASP A 267 -14.95 2.41 -31.33
N LYS A 268 -14.87 3.59 -30.69
CA LYS A 268 -15.79 3.96 -29.59
C LYS A 268 -17.26 3.91 -30.01
N ASP A 269 -17.56 4.24 -31.25
CA ASP A 269 -18.95 4.28 -31.74
C ASP A 269 -19.59 2.88 -31.82
N LEU A 270 -18.80 1.87 -32.16
CA LEU A 270 -19.28 0.48 -32.20
C LEU A 270 -19.60 -0.06 -30.81
N VAL A 271 -18.69 0.19 -29.85
CA VAL A 271 -18.87 -0.20 -28.45
C VAL A 271 -20.09 0.50 -27.86
N THR A 272 -20.24 1.80 -28.13
CA THR A 272 -21.35 2.62 -27.64
C THR A 272 -22.70 2.12 -28.18
N ASN A 273 -22.81 1.81 -29.47
CA ASN A 273 -24.04 1.31 -30.07
C ASN A 273 -24.49 -0.04 -29.48
N ILE A 274 -23.52 -0.95 -29.23
CA ILE A 274 -23.81 -2.23 -28.61
C ILE A 274 -24.24 -2.03 -27.15
N ALA A 275 -23.49 -1.21 -26.42
CA ALA A 275 -23.78 -0.90 -25.04
C ALA A 275 -25.19 -0.31 -24.87
N GLU A 276 -25.60 0.65 -25.72
CA GLU A 276 -26.95 1.23 -25.68
C GLU A 276 -28.05 0.21 -25.97
N THR A 277 -27.80 -0.69 -26.93
CA THR A 277 -28.78 -1.72 -27.29
C THR A 277 -28.98 -2.72 -26.15
N GLU A 278 -27.89 -3.17 -25.55
CA GLU A 278 -27.95 -4.12 -24.44
C GLU A 278 -28.50 -3.46 -23.16
N PHE A 279 -28.15 -2.20 -22.92
CA PHE A 279 -28.65 -1.44 -21.78
C PHE A 279 -30.16 -1.33 -21.74
N LYS A 280 -30.83 -1.07 -22.88
CA LYS A 280 -32.30 -1.07 -23.00
C LYS A 280 -32.93 -2.41 -22.62
N ASN A 281 -32.19 -3.51 -22.77
CA ASN A 281 -32.61 -4.86 -22.41
C ASN A 281 -32.18 -5.26 -20.98
N LYS A 282 -31.71 -4.32 -20.15
CA LYS A 282 -31.16 -4.57 -18.81
C LYS A 282 -30.01 -5.58 -18.82
N ARG A 283 -29.11 -5.45 -19.80
CA ARG A 283 -27.94 -6.27 -19.99
C ARG A 283 -26.72 -5.38 -20.08
N ILE A 284 -25.60 -5.84 -19.55
CA ILE A 284 -24.30 -5.17 -19.65
C ILE A 284 -23.28 -6.21 -20.11
N ARG A 285 -22.57 -5.91 -21.19
CA ARG A 285 -21.50 -6.77 -21.69
C ARG A 285 -20.15 -6.43 -21.08
N THR A 286 -19.28 -7.41 -21.09
CA THR A 286 -17.88 -7.29 -20.69
C THR A 286 -16.96 -7.61 -21.86
N PHE A 287 -15.66 -7.34 -21.70
CA PHE A 287 -14.63 -7.72 -22.68
C PHE A 287 -14.10 -9.15 -22.46
N LEU A 288 -14.69 -9.91 -21.53
CA LEU A 288 -14.27 -11.26 -21.19
C LEU A 288 -14.99 -12.32 -22.04
N SER A 289 -14.29 -13.42 -22.33
CA SER A 289 -14.90 -14.61 -22.92
C SER A 289 -15.88 -15.25 -21.90
N GLU A 290 -16.79 -16.13 -22.37
CA GLU A 290 -17.74 -16.84 -21.51
C GLU A 290 -17.03 -17.58 -20.35
N THR A 291 -15.92 -18.27 -20.62
CA THR A 291 -15.15 -19.02 -19.64
C THR A 291 -14.44 -18.13 -18.63
N ASP A 292 -13.85 -17.02 -19.10
CA ASP A 292 -13.15 -16.06 -18.25
C ASP A 292 -14.14 -15.29 -17.39
N LEU A 293 -15.30 -14.91 -17.95
CA LEU A 293 -16.39 -14.26 -17.25
C LEU A 293 -16.94 -15.12 -16.10
N ASP A 294 -17.25 -16.39 -16.37
CA ASP A 294 -17.75 -17.31 -15.34
C ASP A 294 -16.72 -17.50 -14.21
N SER A 295 -15.43 -17.59 -14.55
CA SER A 295 -14.33 -17.68 -13.59
C SER A 295 -14.18 -16.41 -12.76
N ALA A 296 -14.21 -15.24 -13.39
CA ALA A 296 -14.10 -13.95 -12.70
C ALA A 296 -15.28 -13.72 -11.74
N LEU A 297 -16.50 -13.97 -12.20
CA LEU A 297 -17.72 -13.81 -11.39
C LEU A 297 -17.75 -14.75 -10.19
N LYS A 298 -17.32 -16.01 -10.36
CA LYS A 298 -17.19 -16.95 -9.25
C LYS A 298 -16.16 -16.49 -8.21
N ASN A 299 -15.03 -15.98 -8.67
CA ASN A 299 -13.98 -15.50 -7.79
C ASN A 299 -14.42 -14.24 -7.02
N LEU A 300 -14.99 -13.25 -7.72
CA LEU A 300 -15.54 -12.04 -7.12
C LEU A 300 -16.61 -12.37 -6.07
N TYR A 301 -17.58 -13.23 -6.42
CA TYR A 301 -18.62 -13.65 -5.51
C TYR A 301 -18.07 -14.32 -4.25
N ARG A 302 -17.13 -15.26 -4.40
CA ARG A 302 -16.54 -15.97 -3.26
C ARG A 302 -15.74 -15.02 -2.38
N SER A 303 -14.90 -14.16 -2.96
CA SER A 303 -14.07 -13.22 -2.19
C SER A 303 -14.93 -12.19 -1.45
N ALA A 304 -15.97 -11.67 -2.08
CA ALA A 304 -16.91 -10.75 -1.44
C ALA A 304 -17.65 -11.41 -0.28
N LYS A 305 -18.10 -12.66 -0.47
CA LYS A 305 -18.77 -13.43 0.56
C LYS A 305 -17.88 -13.71 1.77
N VAL A 306 -16.63 -14.15 1.53
CA VAL A 306 -15.63 -14.38 2.59
C VAL A 306 -15.36 -13.09 3.35
N SER A 307 -15.15 -11.96 2.65
CA SER A 307 -14.92 -10.67 3.30
C SER A 307 -16.11 -10.24 4.18
N MET A 308 -17.32 -10.46 3.71
CA MET A 308 -18.53 -10.17 4.50
C MET A 308 -18.66 -11.07 5.74
N GLU A 309 -18.33 -12.36 5.59
CA GLU A 309 -18.42 -13.33 6.70
C GLU A 309 -17.31 -13.14 7.74
N GLU A 310 -16.08 -12.79 7.31
CA GLU A 310 -14.93 -12.64 8.20
C GLU A 310 -14.81 -11.24 8.79
N ASN A 311 -15.04 -10.19 7.99
CA ASN A 311 -14.80 -8.80 8.38
C ASN A 311 -16.09 -7.98 8.59
N GLY A 312 -17.25 -8.55 8.24
CA GLY A 312 -18.55 -7.85 8.34
C GLY A 312 -18.69 -6.66 7.39
N SER A 313 -17.76 -6.50 6.42
CA SER A 313 -17.75 -5.36 5.51
C SER A 313 -17.87 -5.79 4.04
N ASN A 314 -18.67 -5.02 3.27
CA ASN A 314 -18.73 -5.20 1.83
C ASN A 314 -17.42 -4.74 1.18
N THR A 315 -16.91 -5.54 0.27
CA THR A 315 -15.72 -5.20 -0.54
C THR A 315 -16.01 -5.17 -2.03
N LEU A 316 -17.23 -5.58 -2.44
CA LEU A 316 -17.60 -5.66 -3.85
C LEU A 316 -18.28 -4.36 -4.31
N PHE A 317 -17.62 -3.66 -5.22
CA PHE A 317 -18.09 -2.38 -5.72
C PHE A 317 -18.04 -2.32 -7.24
N LEU A 318 -18.95 -1.51 -7.79
CA LEU A 318 -18.88 -0.98 -9.14
C LEU A 318 -18.20 0.39 -9.08
N ALA A 319 -17.03 0.51 -9.66
CA ALA A 319 -16.28 1.75 -9.78
C ALA A 319 -16.70 2.49 -11.06
N LEU A 320 -17.15 3.72 -10.92
CA LEU A 320 -17.53 4.60 -12.02
C LEU A 320 -16.51 5.75 -12.15
N GLY A 321 -15.86 5.81 -13.31
CA GLY A 321 -14.79 6.75 -13.61
C GLY A 321 -13.48 6.41 -12.90
N LEU A 322 -12.39 6.58 -13.61
CA LEU A 322 -11.03 6.43 -13.08
C LEU A 322 -10.27 7.73 -13.29
N LEU A 323 -9.64 8.25 -12.25
CA LEU A 323 -8.64 9.30 -12.40
C LEU A 323 -7.35 8.66 -12.90
N ARG A 324 -6.90 9.07 -14.09
CA ARG A 324 -5.54 8.83 -14.55
C ARG A 324 -4.63 9.92 -13.99
N TRP A 325 -3.67 9.54 -13.17
CA TRP A 325 -2.78 10.46 -12.47
C TRP A 325 -1.34 9.96 -12.49
N TYR A 326 -0.41 10.82 -12.11
CA TYR A 326 1.03 10.51 -12.08
C TYR A 326 1.60 10.94 -10.73
N GLU A 327 2.54 10.18 -10.19
CA GLU A 327 3.18 10.49 -8.90
C GLU A 327 3.96 11.80 -8.96
N SER A 328 4.58 12.07 -10.10
CA SER A 328 5.30 13.34 -10.36
C SER A 328 5.22 13.71 -11.83
N ASP A 329 5.73 14.89 -12.15
CA ASP A 329 5.83 15.34 -13.55
C ASP A 329 6.89 14.53 -14.34
N LEU A 330 7.81 13.85 -13.65
CA LEU A 330 8.85 12.99 -14.24
C LEU A 330 8.37 11.54 -14.43
N SER A 331 7.33 11.12 -13.75
CA SER A 331 6.81 9.76 -13.85
C SER A 331 6.31 9.46 -15.25
N GLU A 332 6.76 8.35 -15.85
CA GLU A 332 6.31 7.90 -17.18
C GLU A 332 5.05 7.05 -17.10
N LYS A 333 4.87 6.30 -16.03
CA LYS A 333 3.76 5.36 -15.86
C LYS A 333 2.53 6.03 -15.24
N PRO A 334 1.38 5.99 -15.92
CA PRO A 334 0.13 6.45 -15.34
C PRO A 334 -0.32 5.52 -14.20
N ARG A 335 -0.98 6.11 -13.21
CA ARG A 335 -1.73 5.41 -12.17
C ARG A 335 -3.21 5.67 -12.39
N TYR A 336 -4.03 4.73 -11.94
CA TYR A 336 -5.49 4.84 -12.05
C TYR A 336 -6.12 4.70 -10.67
N ALA A 337 -7.05 5.56 -10.35
CA ALA A 337 -7.77 5.53 -9.08
C ALA A 337 -9.28 5.63 -9.33
N PRO A 338 -10.11 4.74 -8.78
CA PRO A 338 -11.56 4.83 -8.93
C PRO A 338 -12.07 6.11 -8.27
N LEU A 339 -13.10 6.72 -8.86
CA LEU A 339 -13.68 7.96 -8.35
C LEU A 339 -14.91 7.69 -7.50
N VAL A 340 -15.95 7.12 -8.07
CA VAL A 340 -17.20 6.81 -7.40
C VAL A 340 -17.37 5.31 -7.30
N LEU A 341 -17.79 4.80 -6.15
CA LEU A 341 -17.91 3.39 -5.84
C LEU A 341 -19.32 3.09 -5.34
N ILE A 342 -20.06 2.34 -6.15
CA ILE A 342 -21.40 1.86 -5.84
C ILE A 342 -21.28 0.46 -5.22
N PRO A 343 -21.74 0.24 -3.99
CA PRO A 343 -21.78 -1.09 -3.41
C PRO A 343 -22.80 -1.96 -4.17
N ILE A 344 -22.35 -3.14 -4.62
CA ILE A 344 -23.17 -4.04 -5.42
C ILE A 344 -23.18 -5.46 -4.86
N ASP A 345 -24.20 -6.22 -5.26
CA ASP A 345 -24.28 -7.67 -5.11
C ASP A 345 -24.21 -8.36 -6.47
N ILE A 346 -23.50 -9.48 -6.53
CA ILE A 346 -23.56 -10.41 -7.65
C ILE A 346 -24.50 -11.55 -7.26
N VAL A 347 -25.62 -11.67 -7.96
CA VAL A 347 -26.64 -12.68 -7.68
C VAL A 347 -26.67 -13.71 -8.82
N ARG A 348 -26.54 -14.99 -8.48
CA ARG A 348 -26.66 -16.08 -9.46
C ARG A 348 -28.14 -16.32 -9.81
N ASN A 349 -28.48 -16.09 -11.07
CA ASN A 349 -29.82 -16.40 -11.57
C ASN A 349 -29.91 -17.88 -12.00
N THR A 350 -30.58 -18.70 -11.19
CA THR A 350 -30.75 -20.14 -11.46
C THR A 350 -31.67 -20.45 -12.64
N ARG A 351 -32.61 -19.55 -12.97
CA ARG A 351 -33.58 -19.77 -14.06
C ARG A 351 -32.97 -19.55 -15.45
N ASN A 352 -32.09 -18.55 -15.60
CA ASN A 352 -31.55 -18.14 -16.91
C ASN A 352 -30.05 -18.39 -17.05
N LYS A 353 -29.43 -19.22 -16.19
CA LYS A 353 -27.99 -19.54 -16.19
C LYS A 353 -27.12 -18.30 -16.43
N GLY A 354 -27.03 -17.42 -15.45
CA GLY A 354 -26.22 -16.20 -15.56
C GLY A 354 -26.11 -15.47 -14.25
N TYR A 355 -25.41 -14.36 -14.24
CA TYR A 355 -25.22 -13.50 -13.08
C TYR A 355 -25.86 -12.15 -13.32
N ILE A 356 -26.41 -11.59 -12.26
CA ILE A 356 -27.06 -10.27 -12.23
C ILE A 356 -26.27 -9.42 -11.24
N ILE A 357 -26.02 -8.16 -11.58
CA ILE A 357 -25.59 -7.14 -10.65
C ILE A 357 -26.80 -6.34 -10.17
N ARG A 358 -26.77 -6.00 -8.89
CA ARG A 358 -27.75 -5.19 -8.22
C ARG A 358 -27.05 -4.23 -7.27
N SER A 359 -27.51 -3.00 -7.18
CA SER A 359 -27.07 -2.08 -6.12
C SER A 359 -27.53 -2.58 -4.75
N ARG A 360 -26.64 -2.46 -3.77
CA ARG A 360 -27.00 -2.69 -2.35
C ARG A 360 -27.69 -1.43 -1.82
N GLN A 361 -28.44 -1.60 -0.73
CA GLN A 361 -29.05 -0.48 -0.02
C GLN A 361 -28.04 0.24 0.90
N GLU A 362 -26.79 0.30 0.47
CA GLU A 362 -25.70 1.01 1.14
C GLU A 362 -25.38 2.25 0.32
N GLU A 363 -24.86 3.26 0.99
CA GLU A 363 -24.57 4.56 0.37
C GLU A 363 -23.44 4.48 -0.66
N THR A 364 -23.62 5.06 -1.82
CA THR A 364 -22.57 5.24 -2.82
C THR A 364 -21.49 6.17 -2.27
N GLN A 365 -20.23 5.82 -2.46
CA GLN A 365 -19.11 6.50 -1.83
C GLN A 365 -18.19 7.15 -2.86
N ILE A 366 -17.70 8.35 -2.55
CA ILE A 366 -16.53 8.91 -3.23
C ILE A 366 -15.26 8.27 -2.67
N ASN A 367 -14.24 8.14 -3.48
CA ASN A 367 -12.94 7.66 -3.02
C ASN A 367 -12.23 8.71 -2.16
N VAL A 368 -12.58 8.76 -0.88
CA VAL A 368 -12.01 9.72 0.07
C VAL A 368 -10.51 9.52 0.25
N THR A 369 -10.02 8.28 0.15
CA THR A 369 -8.57 8.00 0.20
C THR A 369 -7.83 8.76 -0.91
N LEU A 370 -8.38 8.77 -2.11
CA LEU A 370 -7.83 9.54 -3.21
C LEU A 370 -7.91 11.06 -2.95
N LEU A 371 -9.06 11.57 -2.50
CA LEU A 371 -9.22 13.01 -2.23
C LEU A 371 -8.22 13.49 -1.18
N GLU A 372 -8.03 12.73 -0.12
CA GLU A 372 -7.10 13.06 0.94
C GLU A 372 -5.63 12.92 0.49
N TYR A 373 -5.31 11.91 -0.32
CA TYR A 373 -4.01 11.76 -0.95
C TYR A 373 -3.67 12.95 -1.85
N LEU A 374 -4.62 13.38 -2.71
CA LEU A 374 -4.44 14.54 -3.56
C LEU A 374 -4.22 15.84 -2.77
N ARG A 375 -4.91 15.97 -1.64
CA ARG A 375 -4.75 17.11 -0.74
C ARG A 375 -3.38 17.13 -0.07
N GLN A 376 -2.92 16.00 0.46
CA GLN A 376 -1.67 15.92 1.24
C GLN A 376 -0.43 15.91 0.34
N ASP A 377 -0.42 15.10 -0.71
CA ASP A 377 0.79 14.86 -1.53
C ASP A 377 0.90 15.79 -2.74
N HIS A 378 -0.22 16.28 -3.25
CA HIS A 378 -0.24 17.13 -4.44
C HIS A 378 -0.76 18.55 -4.18
N GLY A 379 -1.20 18.86 -2.96
CA GLY A 379 -1.76 20.19 -2.62
C GLY A 379 -3.09 20.52 -3.31
N ILE A 380 -3.78 19.49 -3.87
CA ILE A 380 -5.04 19.65 -4.59
C ILE A 380 -6.19 19.40 -3.63
N SER A 381 -6.88 20.47 -3.22
CA SER A 381 -8.05 20.38 -2.36
C SER A 381 -9.33 20.36 -3.19
N ILE A 382 -10.10 19.27 -3.07
CA ILE A 382 -11.39 19.09 -3.74
C ILE A 382 -12.48 19.16 -2.68
N THR A 383 -13.36 20.14 -2.79
CA THR A 383 -14.46 20.35 -1.84
C THR A 383 -15.81 20.14 -2.52
N GLY A 384 -16.85 19.82 -1.73
CA GLY A 384 -18.21 19.66 -2.24
C GLY A 384 -18.52 18.28 -2.82
N LEU A 385 -17.67 17.27 -2.56
CA LEU A 385 -17.89 15.88 -2.95
C LEU A 385 -18.15 14.94 -1.75
N ASP A 386 -18.16 15.47 -0.54
CA ASP A 386 -18.52 14.74 0.66
C ASP A 386 -19.48 15.62 1.50
N PRO A 387 -20.78 15.33 1.52
CA PRO A 387 -21.47 14.24 0.78
C PRO A 387 -21.45 14.44 -0.74
N LEU A 388 -21.63 13.33 -1.48
CA LEU A 388 -21.74 13.36 -2.94
C LEU A 388 -22.94 14.22 -3.37
N PRO A 389 -22.80 15.03 -4.45
CA PRO A 389 -23.95 15.75 -5.01
C PRO A 389 -24.96 14.77 -5.60
N ILE A 390 -26.23 15.01 -5.36
CA ILE A 390 -27.34 14.19 -5.85
C ILE A 390 -28.25 15.02 -6.76
N ASP A 391 -28.83 14.38 -7.76
CA ASP A 391 -29.87 14.93 -8.61
C ASP A 391 -31.24 14.27 -8.36
N GLU A 392 -32.16 14.33 -9.32
CA GLU A 392 -33.50 13.74 -9.18
C GLU A 392 -33.50 12.18 -9.27
N HIS A 393 -32.40 11.58 -9.74
CA HIS A 393 -32.32 10.15 -10.07
C HIS A 393 -31.27 9.38 -9.27
N GLY A 394 -30.24 10.07 -8.78
CA GLY A 394 -29.14 9.45 -8.04
C GLY A 394 -27.98 10.41 -7.79
N ILE A 395 -26.76 9.98 -8.05
CA ILE A 395 -25.56 10.79 -7.92
C ILE A 395 -25.35 11.61 -9.19
N ASP A 396 -25.19 12.91 -9.09
CA ASP A 396 -24.84 13.79 -10.21
C ASP A 396 -23.38 13.55 -10.64
N LEU A 397 -23.14 12.44 -11.36
CA LEU A 397 -21.80 12.08 -11.86
C LEU A 397 -21.17 13.15 -12.75
N PRO A 398 -21.89 13.81 -13.67
CA PRO A 398 -21.35 14.94 -14.45
C PRO A 398 -20.79 16.04 -13.56
N LEU A 399 -21.48 16.40 -12.49
CA LEU A 399 -21.02 17.43 -11.55
C LEU A 399 -19.78 16.96 -10.78
N VAL A 400 -19.76 15.71 -10.32
CA VAL A 400 -18.59 15.09 -9.65
C VAL A 400 -17.37 15.16 -10.57
N TYR A 401 -17.49 14.72 -11.82
CA TYR A 401 -16.38 14.71 -12.78
C TYR A 401 -15.91 16.13 -13.13
N ASN A 402 -16.83 17.06 -13.32
CA ASN A 402 -16.49 18.46 -13.60
C ASN A 402 -15.75 19.12 -12.43
N THR A 403 -16.17 18.84 -11.19
CA THR A 403 -15.50 19.33 -9.99
C THR A 403 -14.06 18.83 -9.91
N ILE A 404 -13.85 17.53 -10.16
CA ILE A 404 -12.51 16.94 -10.17
C ILE A 404 -11.68 17.48 -11.33
N ARG A 405 -12.23 17.57 -12.57
CA ARG A 405 -11.54 18.13 -13.74
C ARG A 405 -11.06 19.57 -13.49
N GLN A 406 -11.87 20.38 -12.83
CA GLN A 406 -11.49 21.73 -12.46
C GLN A 406 -10.32 21.75 -11.47
N ALA A 407 -10.35 20.88 -10.48
CA ALA A 407 -9.29 20.78 -9.47
C ALA A 407 -7.95 20.32 -10.04
N ILE A 408 -7.95 19.48 -11.09
CA ILE A 408 -6.74 18.96 -11.72
C ILE A 408 -6.31 19.71 -12.99
N ILE A 409 -6.94 20.86 -13.31
CA ILE A 409 -6.74 21.56 -14.60
C ILE A 409 -5.28 21.92 -14.88
N ASP A 410 -4.50 22.19 -13.84
CA ASP A 410 -3.08 22.52 -13.94
C ASP A 410 -2.19 21.30 -14.21
N LYS A 411 -2.71 20.07 -14.05
CA LYS A 411 -1.99 18.81 -14.24
C LYS A 411 -2.17 18.28 -15.67
N LYS A 412 -1.33 18.73 -16.60
CA LYS A 412 -1.48 18.51 -18.07
C LYS A 412 -1.68 17.07 -18.52
N ARG A 413 -1.15 16.08 -17.78
CA ARG A 413 -1.23 14.66 -18.15
C ARG A 413 -2.35 13.90 -17.41
N TRP A 414 -2.99 14.53 -16.45
CA TRP A 414 -4.06 13.92 -15.68
C TRP A 414 -5.40 14.04 -16.41
N ASN A 415 -6.21 13.00 -16.32
CA ASN A 415 -7.54 13.00 -16.95
C ASN A 415 -8.48 12.03 -16.25
N ILE A 416 -9.77 12.22 -16.40
CA ILE A 416 -10.79 11.26 -15.99
C ILE A 416 -11.11 10.36 -17.17
N GLU A 417 -10.92 9.07 -16.98
CA GLU A 417 -11.32 8.03 -17.94
C GLU A 417 -12.70 7.49 -17.50
N GLU A 418 -13.68 7.67 -18.37
CA GLU A 418 -15.08 7.30 -18.10
C GLU A 418 -15.31 5.81 -18.33
N TYR A 419 -14.73 4.97 -17.51
CA TYR A 419 -14.89 3.52 -17.52
C TYR A 419 -15.64 3.03 -16.30
N ALA A 420 -16.33 1.90 -16.43
CA ALA A 420 -16.96 1.17 -15.34
C ALA A 420 -16.22 -0.14 -15.08
N PHE A 421 -15.87 -0.41 -13.84
CA PHE A 421 -15.22 -1.65 -13.43
C PHE A 421 -15.91 -2.26 -12.20
N ILE A 422 -16.13 -3.57 -12.22
CA ILE A 422 -16.45 -4.32 -11.02
C ILE A 422 -15.15 -4.85 -10.42
N GLY A 423 -14.97 -4.66 -9.12
CA GLY A 423 -13.78 -5.09 -8.39
C GLY A 423 -13.98 -5.16 -6.89
N LEU A 424 -12.91 -5.58 -6.21
CA LEU A 424 -12.87 -5.63 -4.74
C LEU A 424 -12.10 -4.41 -4.22
N PHE A 425 -12.77 -3.60 -3.39
CA PHE A 425 -12.20 -2.43 -2.75
C PHE A 425 -12.49 -2.48 -1.25
N SER A 426 -11.55 -2.09 -0.41
CA SER A 426 -11.71 -2.10 1.04
C SER A 426 -11.74 -0.69 1.60
N PHE A 427 -12.81 -0.39 2.33
CA PHE A 427 -13.01 0.86 3.06
C PHE A 427 -12.99 0.67 4.59
N SER A 428 -12.60 -0.50 5.07
CA SER A 428 -12.66 -0.82 6.51
C SER A 428 -11.90 0.17 7.39
N GLN A 429 -10.79 0.69 6.91
CA GLN A 429 -9.98 1.66 7.62
C GLN A 429 -10.51 3.10 7.54
N PHE A 430 -11.34 3.39 6.53
CA PHE A 430 -11.96 4.71 6.37
C PHE A 430 -12.86 5.08 7.55
N VAL A 431 -13.64 4.14 8.06
CA VAL A 431 -14.53 4.38 9.22
C VAL A 431 -13.71 4.78 10.45
N MET A 432 -12.61 4.08 10.72
CA MET A 432 -11.70 4.41 11.81
C MET A 432 -11.03 5.77 11.62
N TRP A 433 -10.60 6.08 10.39
CA TRP A 433 -10.04 7.37 10.05
C TRP A 433 -11.04 8.51 10.26
N ASN A 434 -12.27 8.33 9.79
CA ASN A 434 -13.33 9.32 9.92
C ASN A 434 -13.68 9.59 11.39
N ASP A 435 -13.75 8.55 12.20
CA ASP A 435 -13.96 8.68 13.65
C ASP A 435 -12.78 9.40 14.33
N LEU A 436 -11.55 9.02 13.97
CA LEU A 436 -10.34 9.66 14.52
C LEU A 436 -10.30 11.16 14.18
N ARG A 437 -10.66 11.52 12.95
CA ARG A 437 -10.67 12.91 12.48
C ARG A 437 -11.79 13.74 13.11
N ASN A 438 -13.01 13.22 13.12
CA ASN A 438 -14.19 13.98 13.53
C ASN A 438 -14.40 13.99 15.05
N ARG A 439 -13.89 12.98 15.77
CA ARG A 439 -14.06 12.81 17.21
C ARG A 439 -12.75 12.91 17.99
N SER A 440 -11.72 13.55 17.40
CA SER A 440 -10.40 13.65 18.03
C SER A 440 -10.44 14.29 19.43
N GLU A 441 -11.31 15.27 19.66
CA GLU A 441 -11.48 15.91 20.96
C GLU A 441 -12.18 15.01 21.99
N GLU A 442 -13.15 14.19 21.55
CA GLU A 442 -13.79 13.20 22.41
C GLU A 442 -12.83 12.07 22.79
N ILE A 443 -12.02 11.62 21.81
CA ILE A 443 -11.00 10.59 22.01
C ILE A 443 -9.93 11.05 23.04
N LYS A 444 -9.52 12.32 22.98
CA LYS A 444 -8.58 12.90 23.95
C LYS A 444 -9.13 12.98 25.39
N GLN A 445 -10.43 12.88 25.59
CA GLN A 445 -11.00 12.85 26.95
C GLN A 445 -10.65 11.55 27.70
N ASN A 446 -10.37 10.47 26.98
CA ASN A 446 -9.84 9.25 27.59
C ASN A 446 -8.38 9.46 27.98
N LYS A 447 -8.05 9.32 29.26
CA LYS A 447 -6.71 9.56 29.82
C LYS A 447 -5.63 8.67 29.19
N VAL A 448 -5.97 7.41 28.91
CA VAL A 448 -5.04 6.45 28.28
C VAL A 448 -4.73 6.87 26.85
N VAL A 449 -5.76 7.16 26.07
CA VAL A 449 -5.62 7.58 24.68
C VAL A 449 -4.90 8.92 24.57
N SER A 450 -5.21 9.88 25.46
CA SER A 450 -4.49 11.17 25.53
C SER A 450 -3.00 10.97 25.79
N SER A 451 -2.65 10.07 26.72
CA SER A 451 -1.25 9.72 27.01
C SER A 451 -0.53 9.08 25.81
N LEU A 452 -1.23 8.22 25.06
CA LEU A 452 -0.69 7.63 23.83
C LEU A 452 -0.46 8.68 22.73
N ILE A 453 -1.41 9.61 22.55
CA ILE A 453 -1.30 10.72 21.57
C ILE A 453 -0.12 11.63 21.93
N GLU A 454 0.02 12.00 23.21
CA GLU A 454 1.08 12.90 23.67
C GLU A 454 2.44 12.20 23.81
N GLY A 455 2.45 10.87 23.83
CA GLY A 455 3.66 10.07 24.02
C GLY A 455 4.27 10.19 25.43
N LYS A 456 3.45 10.62 26.38
CA LYS A 456 3.85 10.77 27.79
C LYS A 456 2.70 10.29 28.66
N LEU A 457 3.03 9.65 29.78
CA LEU A 457 2.05 9.31 30.79
C LEU A 457 1.54 10.60 31.45
N THR A 458 0.30 11.02 31.17
CA THR A 458 -0.28 12.28 31.67
C THR A 458 -1.11 12.10 32.93
N TYR A 459 -1.23 10.87 33.41
CA TYR A 459 -1.99 10.50 34.61
C TYR A 459 -1.22 9.42 35.40
N THR A 460 -1.58 9.24 36.63
CA THR A 460 -1.06 8.15 37.48
C THR A 460 -2.07 7.00 37.36
N PRO A 461 -1.67 5.83 36.83
CA PRO A 461 -2.54 4.67 36.79
C PRO A 461 -2.94 4.24 38.21
N GLU A 462 -4.15 3.72 38.36
CA GLU A 462 -4.54 3.11 39.63
C GLU A 462 -3.75 1.81 39.86
N ASP A 463 -3.22 1.62 41.03
CA ASP A 463 -2.53 0.39 41.44
C ASP A 463 -3.58 -0.71 41.66
N ILE A 464 -3.83 -1.51 40.64
CA ILE A 464 -4.71 -2.69 40.75
C ILE A 464 -3.82 -3.93 40.82
N SER A 465 -3.78 -4.51 41.98
CA SER A 465 -3.11 -5.78 42.22
C SER A 465 -4.02 -6.93 41.82
N ILE A 466 -4.05 -7.27 40.54
CA ILE A 466 -4.79 -8.43 40.00
C ILE A 466 -3.82 -9.60 39.89
N THR A 467 -4.08 -10.64 40.65
CA THR A 467 -3.36 -11.92 40.57
C THR A 467 -4.32 -13.02 40.07
N PRO A 468 -3.84 -14.11 39.48
CA PRO A 468 -4.70 -15.22 39.10
C PRO A 468 -5.57 -15.77 40.24
N GLU A 469 -5.08 -15.66 41.51
CA GLU A 469 -5.81 -16.15 42.67
C GLU A 469 -6.94 -15.22 43.12
N ASN A 470 -6.86 -13.93 42.82
CA ASN A 470 -7.85 -12.95 43.30
C ASN A 470 -8.73 -12.40 42.17
N ILE A 471 -8.61 -12.95 40.95
CA ILE A 471 -9.34 -12.45 39.79
C ILE A 471 -10.85 -12.60 39.96
N ASP A 472 -11.28 -13.72 40.53
CA ASP A 472 -12.72 -14.02 40.74
C ASP A 472 -13.35 -13.13 41.82
N THR A 473 -12.55 -12.56 42.71
CA THR A 473 -13.02 -11.64 43.78
C THR A 473 -13.01 -10.19 43.36
N ASN A 474 -12.15 -9.82 42.43
CA ASN A 474 -11.95 -8.44 41.99
C ASN A 474 -12.65 -8.09 40.65
N LEU A 475 -13.10 -9.10 39.88
CA LEU A 475 -13.84 -8.92 38.65
C LEU A 475 -15.31 -9.28 38.84
N ASP A 476 -16.17 -8.31 38.73
CA ASP A 476 -17.61 -8.51 38.73
C ASP A 476 -18.05 -8.98 37.33
N MET A 477 -17.99 -10.29 37.11
CA MET A 477 -18.33 -10.92 35.83
C MET A 477 -19.79 -10.71 35.40
N GLU A 478 -20.71 -10.44 36.36
CA GLU A 478 -22.11 -10.20 36.07
C GLU A 478 -22.36 -8.81 35.49
N ASN A 479 -21.46 -7.86 35.75
CA ASN A 479 -21.55 -6.48 35.24
C ASN A 479 -20.65 -6.21 34.05
N MET A 480 -19.98 -7.21 33.49
CA MET A 480 -19.24 -7.02 32.24
C MET A 480 -20.18 -6.68 31.09
N ALA A 481 -19.88 -5.60 30.36
CA ALA A 481 -20.69 -5.15 29.22
C ALA A 481 -20.74 -6.17 28.08
N VAL A 482 -19.75 -7.04 27.96
CA VAL A 482 -19.69 -8.14 26.98
C VAL A 482 -19.22 -9.40 27.69
N PRO A 483 -20.04 -10.44 27.83
CA PRO A 483 -19.61 -11.71 28.39
C PRO A 483 -18.65 -12.40 27.41
N MET A 484 -17.40 -12.55 27.84
CA MET A 484 -16.38 -13.23 27.04
C MET A 484 -15.98 -14.54 27.68
N SER A 485 -15.80 -15.59 26.85
CA SER A 485 -15.11 -16.79 27.25
C SER A 485 -13.61 -16.49 27.21
N ALA A 486 -13.03 -16.17 28.35
CA ALA A 486 -11.64 -15.77 28.48
C ALA A 486 -10.99 -16.52 29.65
N ASP A 487 -9.67 -16.76 29.54
CA ASP A 487 -8.89 -17.28 30.66
C ASP A 487 -8.53 -16.18 31.68
N SER A 488 -7.99 -16.57 32.82
CA SER A 488 -7.66 -15.64 33.90
C SER A 488 -6.64 -14.56 33.49
N SER A 489 -5.71 -14.88 32.59
CA SER A 489 -4.72 -13.94 32.11
C SER A 489 -5.32 -12.88 31.18
N GLN A 490 -6.27 -13.27 30.36
CA GLN A 490 -7.01 -12.37 29.48
C GLN A 490 -7.93 -11.43 30.29
N LEU A 491 -8.61 -11.96 31.30
CA LEU A 491 -9.43 -11.15 32.20
C LEU A 491 -8.58 -10.15 33.01
N ALA A 492 -7.41 -10.57 33.47
CA ALA A 492 -6.47 -9.66 34.13
C ALA A 492 -6.02 -8.53 33.20
N ALA A 493 -5.73 -8.84 31.94
CA ALA A 493 -5.37 -7.83 30.95
C ALA A 493 -6.52 -6.85 30.66
N VAL A 494 -7.78 -7.33 30.56
CA VAL A 494 -8.98 -6.48 30.40
C VAL A 494 -9.15 -5.56 31.60
N ALA A 495 -9.01 -6.08 32.82
CA ALA A 495 -9.13 -5.29 34.02
C ALA A 495 -8.00 -4.24 34.16
N ALA A 496 -6.76 -4.62 33.84
CA ALA A 496 -5.64 -3.71 33.81
C ALA A 496 -5.83 -2.58 32.79
N ALA A 497 -6.27 -2.91 31.58
CA ALA A 497 -6.60 -1.93 30.55
C ALA A 497 -7.76 -1.00 30.98
N GLY A 498 -8.80 -1.54 31.58
CA GLY A 498 -9.93 -0.78 32.12
C GLY A 498 -9.54 0.19 33.24
N SER A 499 -8.53 -0.13 34.02
CA SER A 499 -7.97 0.75 35.06
C SER A 499 -6.94 1.77 34.53
N GLY A 500 -6.61 1.71 33.23
CA GLY A 500 -5.64 2.58 32.61
C GLY A 500 -4.17 2.17 32.86
N GLN A 501 -3.92 0.93 33.24
CA GLN A 501 -2.58 0.35 33.23
C GLN A 501 -2.24 -0.10 31.79
N SER A 502 -1.09 0.30 31.28
CA SER A 502 -0.59 -0.05 29.94
C SER A 502 0.63 -0.97 30.04
#